data_fb6fafa6a7b13a5506708dc392045ce5
#
_entry.id   fb6fafa6a7b13a5506708dc392045ce5
#
_cell.length_a   1.000
_cell.length_b   1.000
_cell.length_c   1.000
_cell.angle_alpha   90.00
_cell.angle_beta   90.00
_cell.angle_gamma   90.00
#
_symmetry.space_group_name_H-M   'P 1'
#
loop_
_entity.id
_entity.type
_entity.pdbx_description
1 polymer ?
#
loop_
_entity_poly.entity_id
_entity_poly.type
_entity_poly.pdbx_seq_one_letter_code
_entity_poly.pdbx_strand_id
1 'polypeptide(L)'
;EKKIMPKKIIGFSKLSREEKIDWLSEKIFDDSNQVRSILDNYLNSNKDIQAIHDSFSENSISNFYLPYSLSPNFLINNKNYTIPLVTEESSVVAALSNAAKFWFDKGGFKSKVESFTKRGHIHLSFNGDKEALKEFINNNREYILKSTDNITKNMKKRGGGISAINIIDKTSDLKNYFQLSIDFDTSDSMGANFINSCLEAMSKKIDELSKQYDYFIKSGYSINIIMSILSNYTPDCIVEAHAECDIKDLIDIEGIESEEFAKKMKYAFDIAKVDINRAVTHNKGIMNGIDAILIATGNDFRAVEAGIHSYASLNSKYESLSECTILDNKFRISIKIPLSVGTVGGITDLHPLVKLSLQILDS
;
A
#
# COMPACT_ATOMS: atom_id res chain seq x y z
N GLU A 1 29.67 5.13 37.82
CA GLU A 1 28.76 4.54 36.81
C GLU A 1 29.40 3.29 36.24
N LYS A 2 28.96 2.09 36.65
CA LYS A 2 29.34 0.84 36.00
C LYS A 2 28.70 0.82 34.64
N LYS A 3 29.44 0.99 33.55
CA LYS A 3 29.01 0.62 32.18
C LYS A 3 28.71 -0.87 32.18
N ILE A 4 27.45 -1.23 32.37
CA ILE A 4 26.98 -2.60 32.14
C ILE A 4 27.09 -2.84 30.61
N MET A 5 28.03 -3.65 30.19
CA MET A 5 28.10 -4.06 28.79
C MET A 5 26.77 -4.76 28.44
N PRO A 6 26.10 -4.34 27.37
CA PRO A 6 24.82 -4.94 26.99
C PRO A 6 25.07 -6.41 26.63
N LYS A 7 24.49 -7.34 27.41
CA LYS A 7 24.52 -8.77 27.10
C LYS A 7 23.47 -9.05 26.04
N LYS A 8 23.90 -9.67 24.94
CA LYS A 8 22.99 -10.16 23.90
C LYS A 8 22.00 -11.17 24.51
N ILE A 9 20.70 -10.95 24.27
CA ILE A 9 19.65 -11.88 24.65
C ILE A 9 19.54 -12.94 23.56
N ILE A 10 19.61 -14.19 23.95
CA ILE A 10 19.45 -15.33 23.06
C ILE A 10 18.13 -16.01 23.39
N GLY A 11 17.32 -16.28 22.36
CA GLY A 11 16.06 -17.01 22.51
C GLY A 11 14.87 -16.18 22.99
N PHE A 12 14.92 -14.83 22.94
CA PHE A 12 13.83 -13.96 23.37
C PHE A 12 12.48 -14.29 22.72
N SER A 13 12.48 -14.67 21.43
CA SER A 13 11.27 -15.07 20.71
C SER A 13 10.60 -16.34 21.22
N LYS A 14 11.32 -17.17 22.01
CA LYS A 14 10.82 -18.40 22.60
C LYS A 14 10.21 -18.20 24.00
N LEU A 15 10.44 -17.03 24.58
CA LEU A 15 9.86 -16.69 25.88
C LEU A 15 8.35 -16.52 25.75
N SER A 16 7.61 -16.91 26.80
CA SER A 16 6.21 -16.58 26.97
C SER A 16 6.02 -15.07 27.12
N ARG A 17 4.78 -14.58 27.05
CA ARG A 17 4.46 -13.17 27.33
C ARG A 17 4.92 -12.75 28.71
N GLU A 18 4.61 -13.54 29.73
CA GLU A 18 4.97 -13.27 31.11
C GLU A 18 6.48 -13.15 31.28
N GLU A 19 7.25 -14.10 30.74
CA GLU A 19 8.70 -14.07 30.80
C GLU A 19 9.29 -12.85 30.08
N LYS A 20 8.68 -12.38 28.98
CA LYS A 20 9.11 -11.16 28.29
C LYS A 20 8.82 -9.90 29.11
N ILE A 21 7.67 -9.85 29.78
CA ILE A 21 7.30 -8.75 30.69
C ILE A 21 8.22 -8.73 31.90
N ASP A 22 8.51 -9.88 32.51
CA ASP A 22 9.45 -10.02 33.62
C ASP A 22 10.84 -9.54 33.21
N TRP A 23 11.33 -10.02 32.07
CA TRP A 23 12.61 -9.60 31.55
C TRP A 23 12.68 -8.07 31.33
N LEU A 24 11.65 -7.46 30.74
CA LEU A 24 11.57 -6.02 30.51
C LEU A 24 11.60 -5.27 31.86
N SER A 25 10.76 -5.70 32.80
CA SER A 25 10.58 -5.04 34.09
C SER A 25 11.84 -5.10 34.95
N GLU A 26 12.51 -6.27 35.00
CA GLU A 26 13.70 -6.48 35.83
C GLU A 26 14.99 -5.89 35.25
N LYS A 27 15.09 -5.79 33.89
CA LYS A 27 16.36 -5.41 33.24
C LYS A 27 16.43 -3.94 32.85
N ILE A 28 15.29 -3.28 32.70
CA ILE A 28 15.23 -1.91 32.14
C ILE A 28 14.66 -0.91 33.16
N PHE A 29 13.77 -1.35 34.03
CA PHE A 29 13.07 -0.48 34.97
C PHE A 29 13.42 -0.79 36.43
N ASP A 30 13.39 0.25 37.27
CA ASP A 30 13.60 0.14 38.72
C ASP A 30 12.31 -0.32 39.45
N ASP A 31 11.12 0.03 38.90
CA ASP A 31 9.81 -0.38 39.42
C ASP A 31 9.11 -1.36 38.46
N SER A 32 9.35 -2.63 38.70
CA SER A 32 8.76 -3.71 37.90
C SER A 32 7.24 -3.81 38.02
N ASN A 33 6.66 -3.45 39.18
CA ASN A 33 5.22 -3.54 39.41
C ASN A 33 4.46 -2.47 38.62
N GLN A 34 4.99 -1.26 38.54
CA GLN A 34 4.40 -0.18 37.77
C GLN A 34 4.36 -0.53 36.27
N VAL A 35 5.47 -1.04 35.72
CA VAL A 35 5.56 -1.44 34.32
C VAL A 35 4.56 -2.54 33.98
N ARG A 36 4.50 -3.58 34.82
CA ARG A 36 3.56 -4.68 34.66
C ARG A 36 2.11 -4.18 34.69
N SER A 37 1.76 -3.34 35.66
CA SER A 37 0.41 -2.76 35.75
C SER A 37 0.02 -1.96 34.51
N ILE A 38 0.94 -1.18 33.94
CA ILE A 38 0.68 -0.44 32.70
C ILE A 38 0.40 -1.41 31.56
N LEU A 39 1.24 -2.41 31.35
CA LEU A 39 1.07 -3.37 30.25
C LEU A 39 -0.22 -4.18 30.36
N ASP A 40 -0.56 -4.65 31.58
CA ASP A 40 -1.76 -5.44 31.84
C ASP A 40 -3.06 -4.64 31.59
N ASN A 41 -3.05 -3.33 31.86
CA ASN A 41 -4.19 -2.45 31.62
C ASN A 41 -4.54 -2.30 30.13
N TYR A 42 -3.60 -2.57 29.23
CA TYR A 42 -3.81 -2.52 27.79
C TYR A 42 -4.07 -3.90 27.16
N LEU A 43 -4.06 -4.98 27.94
CA LEU A 43 -4.50 -6.28 27.47
C LEU A 43 -6.04 -6.32 27.38
N ASN A 44 -6.57 -7.02 26.39
CA ASN A 44 -8.02 -7.21 26.28
C ASN A 44 -8.48 -8.25 27.32
N SER A 45 -9.52 -7.94 28.09
CA SER A 45 -10.11 -8.86 29.08
C SER A 45 -10.75 -10.08 28.44
N ASN A 46 -11.22 -9.98 27.18
CA ASN A 46 -11.67 -11.11 26.39
C ASN A 46 -10.46 -11.84 25.80
N LYS A 47 -10.22 -13.06 26.25
CA LYS A 47 -9.07 -13.88 25.86
C LYS A 47 -9.05 -14.23 24.37
N ASP A 48 -10.21 -14.40 23.73
CA ASP A 48 -10.28 -14.72 22.31
C ASP A 48 -9.87 -13.50 21.46
N ILE A 49 -10.31 -12.31 21.85
CA ILE A 49 -9.89 -11.06 21.19
C ILE A 49 -8.38 -10.84 21.42
N GLN A 50 -7.88 -11.07 22.65
CA GLN A 50 -6.46 -10.94 22.92
C GLN A 50 -5.62 -11.91 22.09
N ALA A 51 -6.07 -13.15 21.91
CA ALA A 51 -5.38 -14.12 21.07
C ALA A 51 -5.29 -13.67 19.59
N ILE A 52 -6.33 -12.99 19.09
CA ILE A 52 -6.30 -12.37 17.76
C ILE A 52 -5.20 -11.28 17.68
N HIS A 53 -5.16 -10.36 18.65
CA HIS A 53 -4.13 -9.31 18.70
C HIS A 53 -2.73 -9.90 18.80
N ASP A 54 -2.54 -10.95 19.61
CA ASP A 54 -1.24 -11.63 19.75
C ASP A 54 -0.76 -12.28 18.45
N SER A 55 -1.68 -12.65 17.56
CA SER A 55 -1.36 -13.28 16.28
C SER A 55 -0.88 -12.31 15.20
N PHE A 56 -1.03 -11.00 15.41
CA PHE A 56 -0.65 -10.00 14.40
C PHE A 56 0.86 -9.73 14.34
N SER A 57 1.57 -9.92 15.46
CA SER A 57 3.00 -9.64 15.53
C SER A 57 3.71 -10.57 16.52
N GLU A 58 4.96 -10.89 16.20
CA GLU A 58 5.82 -11.65 17.09
C GLU A 58 6.23 -10.80 18.31
N ASN A 59 6.50 -11.49 19.42
CA ASN A 59 6.95 -10.87 20.67
C ASN A 59 5.99 -9.85 21.30
N SER A 60 4.70 -9.93 21.00
CA SER A 60 3.69 -9.08 21.62
C SER A 60 3.66 -9.23 23.14
N ILE A 61 3.72 -8.11 23.86
CA ILE A 61 3.65 -8.07 25.34
C ILE A 61 2.39 -7.35 25.84
N SER A 62 1.78 -6.51 25.02
CA SER A 62 0.55 -5.78 25.31
C SER A 62 -0.03 -5.24 24.01
N ASN A 63 -1.14 -4.49 24.07
CA ASN A 63 -1.75 -3.83 22.92
C ASN A 63 -1.45 -2.33 22.94
N PHE A 64 -1.40 -1.73 21.75
CA PHE A 64 -1.41 -0.29 21.58
C PHE A 64 -2.67 0.09 20.81
N TYR A 65 -3.67 0.65 21.52
CA TYR A 65 -4.96 1.00 20.93
C TYR A 65 -4.90 2.33 20.19
N LEU A 66 -5.54 2.36 19.01
CA LEU A 66 -5.83 3.58 18.27
C LEU A 66 -7.33 3.83 18.24
N PRO A 67 -7.80 5.10 18.24
CA PRO A 67 -9.22 5.40 18.10
C PRO A 67 -9.81 4.89 16.80
N TYR A 68 -10.97 4.24 16.88
CA TYR A 68 -11.80 3.86 15.74
C TYR A 68 -12.95 4.87 15.62
N SER A 69 -13.00 5.59 14.52
CA SER A 69 -13.90 6.74 14.31
C SER A 69 -14.71 6.57 13.03
N LEU A 70 -15.78 7.37 12.90
CA LEU A 70 -16.63 7.41 11.72
C LEU A 70 -16.76 8.84 11.17
N SER A 71 -16.72 8.96 9.85
CA SER A 71 -17.01 10.20 9.13
C SER A 71 -18.18 9.96 8.16
N PRO A 72 -19.38 10.53 8.42
CA PRO A 72 -20.55 10.39 7.57
C PRO A 72 -20.57 11.39 6.41
N ASN A 73 -21.61 11.29 5.57
CA ASN A 73 -21.93 12.21 4.49
C ASN A 73 -20.94 12.22 3.31
N PHE A 74 -20.25 11.12 3.06
CA PHE A 74 -19.47 10.97 1.84
C PHE A 74 -20.38 10.55 0.67
N LEU A 75 -20.86 11.53 -0.09
CA LEU A 75 -21.57 11.26 -1.34
C LEU A 75 -20.53 10.92 -2.43
N ILE A 76 -20.41 9.65 -2.77
CA ILE A 76 -19.46 9.16 -3.78
C ILE A 76 -20.23 8.46 -4.89
N ASN A 77 -20.08 8.90 -6.14
CA ASN A 77 -20.80 8.34 -7.28
C ASN A 77 -22.32 8.21 -7.06
N ASN A 78 -22.92 9.24 -6.42
CA ASN A 78 -24.34 9.35 -6.06
C ASN A 78 -24.81 8.35 -4.97
N LYS A 79 -23.90 7.67 -4.27
CA LYS A 79 -24.22 6.84 -3.11
C LYS A 79 -23.59 7.47 -1.86
N ASN A 80 -24.38 7.55 -0.78
CA ASN A 80 -23.91 8.12 0.49
C ASN A 80 -23.23 7.04 1.32
N TYR A 81 -22.00 7.32 1.77
CA TYR A 81 -21.20 6.44 2.60
C TYR A 81 -20.88 7.06 3.95
N THR A 82 -20.70 6.20 4.94
CA THR A 82 -20.04 6.52 6.21
C THR A 82 -18.67 5.86 6.19
N ILE A 83 -17.62 6.64 6.42
CA ILE A 83 -16.24 6.16 6.29
C ILE A 83 -15.69 5.80 7.67
N PRO A 84 -15.26 4.54 7.91
CA PRO A 84 -14.54 4.13 9.11
C PRO A 84 -13.07 4.57 9.03
N LEU A 85 -12.52 5.01 10.15
CA LEU A 85 -11.19 5.60 10.26
C LEU A 85 -10.49 5.09 11.52
N VAL A 86 -9.20 4.78 11.40
CA VAL A 86 -8.31 4.54 12.55
C VAL A 86 -7.13 5.50 12.45
N THR A 87 -7.00 6.39 13.43
CA THR A 87 -5.92 7.38 13.47
C THR A 87 -5.70 7.89 14.89
N GLU A 88 -4.48 8.33 15.17
CA GLU A 88 -4.09 8.96 16.44
C GLU A 88 -4.22 10.50 16.40
N GLU A 89 -4.40 11.10 15.22
CA GLU A 89 -4.42 12.56 15.04
C GLU A 89 -5.82 13.13 15.18
N SER A 90 -6.02 14.05 16.11
CA SER A 90 -7.35 14.55 16.49
C SER A 90 -8.09 15.34 15.41
N SER A 91 -7.39 16.03 14.50
CA SER A 91 -8.00 16.90 13.49
C SER A 91 -8.43 16.18 12.21
N VAL A 92 -7.91 14.98 11.96
CA VAL A 92 -8.14 14.25 10.68
C VAL A 92 -9.62 13.93 10.47
N VAL A 93 -10.27 13.32 11.46
CA VAL A 93 -11.69 12.95 11.36
C VAL A 93 -12.61 14.17 11.23
N ALA A 94 -12.30 15.24 11.97
CA ALA A 94 -13.05 16.49 11.89
C ALA A 94 -12.91 17.15 10.51
N ALA A 95 -11.69 17.19 9.96
CA ALA A 95 -11.42 17.75 8.63
C ALA A 95 -12.14 16.95 7.53
N LEU A 96 -12.07 15.62 7.59
CA LEU A 96 -12.77 14.73 6.65
C LEU A 96 -14.29 14.94 6.70
N SER A 97 -14.86 14.96 7.91
CA SER A 97 -16.31 15.16 8.09
C SER A 97 -16.78 16.54 7.59
N ASN A 98 -15.96 17.56 7.81
CA ASN A 98 -16.26 18.90 7.30
C ASN A 98 -16.19 18.95 5.76
N ALA A 99 -15.18 18.34 5.15
CA ALA A 99 -15.07 18.25 3.71
C ALA A 99 -16.22 17.43 3.09
N ALA A 100 -16.59 16.30 3.70
CA ALA A 100 -17.73 15.50 3.25
C ALA A 100 -19.03 16.31 3.24
N LYS A 101 -19.34 17.01 4.34
CA LYS A 101 -20.49 17.87 4.45
C LYS A 101 -20.46 19.02 3.43
N PHE A 102 -19.31 19.65 3.23
CA PHE A 102 -19.13 20.75 2.28
C PHE A 102 -19.45 20.33 0.84
N TRP A 103 -18.97 19.17 0.42
CA TRP A 103 -19.17 18.68 -0.94
C TRP A 103 -20.51 17.97 -1.15
N PHE A 104 -21.21 17.56 -0.09
CA PHE A 104 -22.45 16.79 -0.18
C PHE A 104 -23.48 17.44 -1.08
N ASP A 105 -23.82 18.71 -0.79
CA ASP A 105 -24.84 19.48 -1.53
C ASP A 105 -24.33 20.02 -2.90
N LYS A 106 -23.02 19.83 -3.18
CA LYS A 106 -22.38 20.24 -4.43
C LYS A 106 -22.17 19.07 -5.41
N GLY A 107 -22.86 17.94 -5.18
CA GLY A 107 -22.77 16.75 -6.02
C GLY A 107 -21.76 15.69 -5.55
N GLY A 108 -21.07 15.94 -4.44
CA GLY A 108 -20.17 15.01 -3.79
C GLY A 108 -18.90 14.76 -4.58
N PHE A 109 -18.38 13.54 -4.43
CA PHE A 109 -17.17 13.06 -5.07
C PHE A 109 -17.51 12.11 -6.21
N LYS A 110 -16.70 12.15 -7.26
CA LYS A 110 -16.71 11.14 -8.34
C LYS A 110 -15.39 10.40 -8.31
N SER A 111 -15.45 9.10 -8.48
CA SER A 111 -14.26 8.25 -8.51
C SER A 111 -14.38 7.17 -9.59
N LYS A 112 -13.24 6.79 -10.15
CA LYS A 112 -13.12 5.68 -11.08
C LYS A 112 -11.79 4.96 -10.92
N VAL A 113 -11.78 3.67 -11.15
CA VAL A 113 -10.55 2.90 -11.36
C VAL A 113 -10.16 3.05 -12.82
N GLU A 114 -8.98 3.57 -13.09
CA GLU A 114 -8.45 3.70 -14.46
C GLU A 114 -7.70 2.46 -14.90
N SER A 115 -6.95 1.86 -13.99
CA SER A 115 -6.17 0.65 -14.24
C SER A 115 -5.91 -0.10 -12.94
N PHE A 116 -5.62 -1.39 -13.04
CA PHE A 116 -5.45 -2.27 -11.87
C PHE A 116 -4.28 -3.25 -12.02
N THR A 117 -3.32 -2.93 -12.91
CA THR A 117 -2.14 -3.77 -13.12
C THR A 117 -1.15 -3.61 -11.97
N LYS A 118 -0.80 -4.73 -11.36
CA LYS A 118 0.24 -4.84 -10.34
C LYS A 118 1.45 -5.54 -10.93
N ARG A 119 2.61 -5.31 -10.36
CA ARG A 119 3.86 -5.78 -10.93
C ARG A 119 4.75 -6.48 -9.91
N GLY A 120 5.41 -7.54 -10.39
CA GLY A 120 6.47 -8.19 -9.65
C GLY A 120 7.67 -8.46 -10.54
N HIS A 121 8.82 -8.66 -9.94
CA HIS A 121 10.07 -8.84 -10.67
C HIS A 121 10.80 -10.10 -10.25
N ILE A 122 11.40 -10.77 -11.23
CA ILE A 122 12.47 -11.74 -11.03
C ILE A 122 13.76 -11.05 -11.42
N HIS A 123 14.61 -10.79 -10.44
CA HIS A 123 15.92 -10.17 -10.62
C HIS A 123 16.96 -11.27 -10.86
N LEU A 124 17.68 -11.16 -11.96
CA LEU A 124 18.65 -12.20 -12.33
C LEU A 124 19.94 -11.60 -12.88
N SER A 125 21.03 -12.31 -12.70
CA SER A 125 22.27 -12.10 -13.40
C SER A 125 22.38 -13.10 -14.55
N PHE A 126 22.69 -12.61 -15.73
CA PHE A 126 22.87 -13.40 -16.95
C PHE A 126 24.11 -12.93 -17.70
N ASN A 127 25.00 -13.85 -18.04
CA ASN A 127 26.27 -13.53 -18.71
C ASN A 127 26.20 -13.52 -20.24
N GLY A 128 25.03 -13.78 -20.83
CA GLY A 128 24.74 -13.62 -22.25
C GLY A 128 24.10 -12.26 -22.56
N ASP A 129 23.73 -12.08 -23.81
CA ASP A 129 23.03 -10.86 -24.28
C ASP A 129 21.50 -10.95 -24.09
N LYS A 130 20.85 -9.80 -24.28
CA LYS A 130 19.40 -9.65 -24.12
C LYS A 130 18.61 -10.56 -25.08
N GLU A 131 19.08 -10.72 -26.32
CA GLU A 131 18.35 -11.49 -27.33
C GLU A 131 18.38 -12.97 -26.99
N ALA A 132 19.50 -13.49 -26.50
CA ALA A 132 19.60 -14.86 -26.02
C ALA A 132 18.66 -15.13 -24.83
N LEU A 133 18.58 -14.18 -23.88
CA LEU A 133 17.61 -14.28 -22.77
C LEU A 133 16.18 -14.24 -23.26
N LYS A 134 15.86 -13.36 -24.20
CA LYS A 134 14.54 -13.21 -24.79
C LYS A 134 14.10 -14.48 -25.54
N GLU A 135 14.98 -15.05 -26.33
CA GLU A 135 14.73 -16.30 -27.03
C GLU A 135 14.47 -17.43 -26.03
N PHE A 136 15.29 -17.57 -25.00
CA PHE A 136 15.10 -18.57 -23.95
C PHE A 136 13.73 -18.43 -23.27
N ILE A 137 13.38 -17.24 -22.83
CA ILE A 137 12.10 -16.98 -22.16
C ILE A 137 10.90 -17.27 -23.10
N ASN A 138 11.00 -16.86 -24.36
CA ASN A 138 9.91 -17.09 -25.32
C ASN A 138 9.74 -18.58 -25.63
N ASN A 139 10.81 -19.31 -25.86
CA ASN A 139 10.79 -20.76 -26.15
C ASN A 139 10.24 -21.57 -24.96
N ASN A 140 10.43 -21.08 -23.74
CA ASN A 140 9.99 -21.76 -22.53
C ASN A 140 8.77 -21.15 -21.88
N ARG A 141 8.14 -20.13 -22.48
CA ARG A 141 7.04 -19.34 -21.89
C ARG A 141 5.90 -20.20 -21.36
N GLU A 142 5.50 -21.20 -22.11
CA GLU A 142 4.40 -22.09 -21.72
C GLU A 142 4.73 -22.90 -20.45
N TYR A 143 5.92 -23.44 -20.37
CA TYR A 143 6.39 -24.21 -19.19
C TYR A 143 6.52 -23.31 -17.96
N ILE A 144 7.03 -22.08 -18.12
CA ILE A 144 7.16 -21.09 -17.05
C ILE A 144 5.76 -20.74 -16.51
N LEU A 145 4.79 -20.46 -17.38
CA LEU A 145 3.43 -20.12 -16.98
C LEU A 145 2.72 -21.32 -16.32
N LYS A 146 2.87 -22.53 -16.84
CA LYS A 146 2.30 -23.76 -16.26
C LYS A 146 2.78 -24.02 -14.84
N SER A 147 3.98 -23.59 -14.48
CA SER A 147 4.47 -23.72 -13.11
C SER A 147 3.62 -23.02 -12.07
N THR A 148 2.80 -22.04 -12.49
CA THR A 148 1.93 -21.25 -11.63
C THR A 148 0.47 -21.73 -11.60
N ASP A 149 0.09 -22.77 -12.37
CA ASP A 149 -1.31 -23.15 -12.56
C ASP A 149 -2.06 -23.46 -11.26
N ASN A 150 -1.42 -24.18 -10.34
CA ASN A 150 -2.03 -24.48 -9.04
C ASN A 150 -2.27 -23.20 -8.20
N ILE A 151 -1.38 -22.21 -8.32
CA ILE A 151 -1.45 -20.93 -7.59
C ILE A 151 -2.51 -20.03 -8.23
N THR A 152 -2.54 -19.96 -9.56
CA THR A 152 -3.39 -19.04 -10.32
C THR A 152 -4.83 -19.54 -10.48
N LYS A 153 -5.13 -20.81 -10.20
CA LYS A 153 -6.44 -21.45 -10.44
C LYS A 153 -7.63 -20.64 -9.89
N ASN A 154 -7.56 -20.22 -8.64
CA ASN A 154 -8.64 -19.45 -8.00
C ASN A 154 -8.67 -18.00 -8.47
N MET A 155 -7.52 -17.41 -8.77
CA MET A 155 -7.42 -16.05 -9.30
C MET A 155 -8.01 -15.98 -10.72
N LYS A 156 -7.68 -16.94 -11.58
CA LYS A 156 -8.25 -17.07 -12.94
C LYS A 156 -9.77 -17.19 -12.93
N LYS A 157 -10.36 -17.89 -11.95
CA LYS A 157 -11.82 -17.99 -11.81
C LYS A 157 -12.49 -16.65 -11.48
N ARG A 158 -11.75 -15.72 -10.86
CA ARG A 158 -12.21 -14.35 -10.55
C ARG A 158 -11.85 -13.33 -11.64
N GLY A 159 -11.31 -13.79 -12.77
CA GLY A 159 -10.93 -12.97 -13.91
C GLY A 159 -9.51 -12.39 -13.86
N GLY A 160 -8.76 -12.64 -12.78
CA GLY A 160 -7.37 -12.18 -12.64
C GLY A 160 -6.33 -13.20 -13.10
N GLY A 161 -5.07 -12.92 -12.84
CA GLY A 161 -3.94 -13.78 -13.16
C GLY A 161 -2.72 -13.03 -13.68
N ILE A 162 -1.83 -13.75 -14.37
CA ILE A 162 -0.65 -13.19 -15.03
C ILE A 162 -1.05 -12.66 -16.40
N SER A 163 -0.80 -11.39 -16.70
CA SER A 163 -1.15 -10.75 -17.97
C SER A 163 0.03 -10.59 -18.92
N ALA A 164 1.23 -10.31 -18.41
CA ALA A 164 2.42 -10.12 -19.25
C ALA A 164 3.70 -10.59 -18.55
N ILE A 165 4.72 -10.92 -19.37
CA ILE A 165 6.11 -11.14 -18.95
C ILE A 165 6.98 -10.32 -19.89
N ASN A 166 7.74 -9.36 -19.34
CA ASN A 166 8.60 -8.46 -20.06
C ASN A 166 10.04 -8.60 -19.56
N ILE A 167 11.01 -8.46 -20.45
CA ILE A 167 12.44 -8.46 -20.10
C ILE A 167 12.93 -7.02 -20.10
N ILE A 168 13.51 -6.60 -18.99
CA ILE A 168 14.13 -5.30 -18.82
C ILE A 168 15.65 -5.50 -18.73
N ASP A 169 16.37 -4.92 -19.67
CA ASP A 169 17.82 -4.90 -19.67
C ASP A 169 18.32 -3.76 -18.78
N LYS A 170 19.07 -4.10 -17.75
CA LYS A 170 19.70 -3.20 -16.79
C LYS A 170 21.21 -3.29 -16.79
N THR A 171 21.79 -3.84 -17.85
CA THR A 171 23.24 -4.05 -17.96
C THR A 171 24.03 -2.75 -18.02
N SER A 172 23.40 -1.64 -18.44
CA SER A 172 23.97 -0.29 -18.35
C SER A 172 24.12 0.22 -16.91
N ASP A 173 23.24 -0.21 -16.01
CA ASP A 173 23.21 0.23 -14.63
C ASP A 173 24.05 -0.69 -13.73
N LEU A 174 23.96 -2.00 -14.00
CA LEU A 174 24.69 -3.04 -13.25
C LEU A 174 25.04 -4.19 -14.19
N LYS A 175 26.34 -4.55 -14.24
CA LYS A 175 26.86 -5.59 -15.13
C LYS A 175 26.07 -6.90 -15.02
N ASN A 176 25.69 -7.46 -16.19
CA ASN A 176 24.94 -8.73 -16.32
C ASN A 176 23.53 -8.72 -15.67
N TYR A 177 23.01 -7.58 -15.28
CA TYR A 177 21.73 -7.49 -14.58
C TYR A 177 20.56 -7.35 -15.53
N PHE A 178 19.59 -8.26 -15.38
CA PHE A 178 18.29 -8.24 -16.07
C PHE A 178 17.15 -8.39 -15.07
N GLN A 179 15.99 -7.90 -15.46
CA GLN A 179 14.75 -8.11 -14.75
C GLN A 179 13.73 -8.78 -15.66
N LEU A 180 13.04 -9.79 -15.18
CA LEU A 180 11.75 -10.19 -15.75
C LEU A 180 10.69 -9.44 -14.98
N SER A 181 9.99 -8.55 -15.66
CA SER A 181 8.84 -7.81 -15.12
C SER A 181 7.58 -8.56 -15.47
N ILE A 182 6.84 -9.00 -14.48
CA ILE A 182 5.61 -9.77 -14.63
C ILE A 182 4.44 -8.91 -14.17
N ASP A 183 3.47 -8.72 -15.04
CA ASP A 183 2.25 -7.97 -14.76
C ASP A 183 1.14 -8.92 -14.31
N PHE A 184 0.39 -8.49 -13.29
CA PHE A 184 -0.67 -9.25 -12.64
C PHE A 184 -1.96 -8.44 -12.54
N ASP A 185 -3.08 -9.12 -12.71
CA ASP A 185 -4.38 -8.72 -12.22
C ASP A 185 -4.72 -9.57 -11.00
N THR A 186 -4.97 -8.93 -9.86
CA THR A 186 -5.28 -9.61 -8.60
C THR A 186 -6.73 -9.44 -8.17
N SER A 187 -7.57 -8.94 -9.08
CA SER A 187 -8.99 -8.70 -8.84
C SER A 187 -9.22 -7.91 -7.54
N ASP A 188 -10.03 -8.40 -6.62
CA ASP A 188 -10.44 -7.82 -5.35
C ASP A 188 -9.42 -7.97 -4.20
N SER A 189 -8.23 -8.56 -4.46
CA SER A 189 -7.17 -8.68 -3.46
C SER A 189 -6.01 -7.72 -3.70
N MET A 190 -5.30 -7.31 -2.65
CA MET A 190 -4.00 -6.65 -2.80
C MET A 190 -3.01 -7.55 -3.55
N GLY A 191 -3.03 -8.85 -3.27
CA GLY A 191 -2.37 -9.87 -4.04
C GLY A 191 -0.90 -10.12 -3.71
N ALA A 192 -0.34 -9.56 -2.65
CA ALA A 192 1.09 -9.67 -2.33
C ALA A 192 1.58 -11.13 -2.25
N ASN A 193 0.92 -11.97 -1.45
CA ASN A 193 1.28 -13.38 -1.33
C ASN A 193 1.09 -14.15 -2.63
N PHE A 194 0.01 -13.85 -3.37
CA PHE A 194 -0.26 -14.46 -4.67
C PHE A 194 0.84 -14.15 -5.68
N ILE A 195 1.22 -12.87 -5.81
CA ILE A 195 2.28 -12.43 -6.71
C ILE A 195 3.62 -13.09 -6.34
N ASN A 196 4.02 -13.03 -5.08
CA ASN A 196 5.28 -13.61 -4.62
C ASN A 196 5.33 -15.13 -4.88
N SER A 197 4.25 -15.87 -4.58
CA SER A 197 4.19 -17.30 -4.84
C SER A 197 4.30 -17.62 -6.34
N CYS A 198 3.69 -16.83 -7.21
CA CYS A 198 3.83 -16.98 -8.66
C CYS A 198 5.29 -16.73 -9.11
N LEU A 199 5.89 -15.65 -8.62
CA LEU A 199 7.28 -15.30 -8.97
C LEU A 199 8.27 -16.35 -8.52
N GLU A 200 8.10 -16.91 -7.31
CA GLU A 200 8.93 -18.01 -6.79
C GLU A 200 8.81 -19.27 -7.64
N ALA A 201 7.58 -19.67 -8.00
CA ALA A 201 7.35 -20.81 -8.88
C ALA A 201 7.98 -20.63 -10.26
N MET A 202 7.81 -19.44 -10.86
CA MET A 202 8.41 -19.09 -12.14
C MET A 202 9.92 -19.08 -12.08
N SER A 203 10.51 -18.50 -11.04
CA SER A 203 11.97 -18.44 -10.83
C SER A 203 12.58 -19.81 -10.74
N LYS A 204 11.96 -20.69 -9.95
CA LYS A 204 12.40 -22.09 -9.83
C LYS A 204 12.36 -22.83 -11.17
N LYS A 205 11.28 -22.59 -11.95
CA LYS A 205 11.15 -23.20 -13.28
C LYS A 205 12.17 -22.64 -14.28
N ILE A 206 12.43 -21.33 -14.25
CA ILE A 206 13.46 -20.69 -15.10
C ILE A 206 14.85 -21.23 -14.80
N ASP A 207 15.19 -21.35 -13.51
CA ASP A 207 16.48 -21.93 -13.09
C ASP A 207 16.65 -23.37 -13.58
N GLU A 208 15.60 -24.21 -13.43
CA GLU A 208 15.58 -25.59 -13.92
C GLU A 208 15.79 -25.67 -15.44
N LEU A 209 14.99 -24.92 -16.20
CA LEU A 209 15.02 -24.94 -17.66
C LEU A 209 16.32 -24.37 -18.23
N SER A 210 16.90 -23.34 -17.62
CA SER A 210 18.13 -22.69 -18.07
C SER A 210 19.33 -23.65 -18.03
N LYS A 211 19.38 -24.55 -17.03
CA LYS A 211 20.45 -25.57 -16.88
C LYS A 211 20.38 -26.69 -17.92
N GLN A 212 19.24 -26.84 -18.58
CA GLN A 212 18.98 -27.87 -19.58
C GLN A 212 18.87 -27.30 -21.00
N TYR A 213 19.00 -25.99 -21.16
CA TYR A 213 18.84 -25.32 -22.44
C TYR A 213 20.12 -25.44 -23.27
N ASP A 214 20.07 -26.25 -24.31
CA ASP A 214 21.24 -26.63 -25.14
C ASP A 214 22.04 -25.42 -25.63
N TYR A 215 21.38 -24.33 -26.03
CA TYR A 215 22.04 -23.12 -26.49
C TYR A 215 22.88 -22.47 -25.39
N PHE A 216 22.38 -22.43 -24.16
CA PHE A 216 23.12 -21.87 -23.03
C PHE A 216 24.31 -22.75 -22.67
N ILE A 217 24.12 -24.07 -22.66
CA ILE A 217 25.18 -25.02 -22.38
C ILE A 217 26.34 -24.87 -23.39
N LYS A 218 26.01 -24.79 -24.70
CA LYS A 218 26.99 -24.63 -25.78
C LYS A 218 27.70 -23.28 -25.75
N SER A 219 26.99 -22.20 -25.36
CA SER A 219 27.51 -20.83 -25.32
C SER A 219 28.22 -20.49 -24.01
N GLY A 220 28.17 -21.36 -23.01
CA GLY A 220 28.66 -21.05 -21.66
C GLY A 220 27.83 -19.99 -20.93
N TYR A 221 26.57 -19.85 -21.32
CA TYR A 221 25.65 -18.90 -20.68
C TYR A 221 25.03 -19.51 -19.43
N SER A 222 24.79 -18.68 -18.43
CA SER A 222 24.18 -19.07 -17.17
C SER A 222 23.28 -18.00 -16.60
N ILE A 223 22.11 -18.40 -16.12
CA ILE A 223 21.22 -17.54 -15.34
C ILE A 223 21.45 -17.81 -13.87
N ASN A 224 21.58 -16.76 -13.07
CA ASN A 224 21.59 -16.81 -11.62
C ASN A 224 20.43 -15.94 -11.10
N ILE A 225 19.43 -16.57 -10.52
CA ILE A 225 18.30 -15.86 -9.88
C ILE A 225 18.80 -15.24 -8.58
N ILE A 226 18.63 -13.93 -8.43
CA ILE A 226 19.05 -13.18 -7.26
C ILE A 226 17.92 -13.07 -6.25
N MET A 227 16.74 -12.64 -6.72
CA MET A 227 15.53 -12.54 -5.90
C MET A 227 14.28 -12.47 -6.77
N SER A 228 13.14 -12.77 -6.16
CA SER A 228 11.82 -12.72 -6.79
C SER A 228 10.86 -12.06 -5.82
N ILE A 229 10.35 -10.88 -6.16
CA ILE A 229 9.53 -10.08 -5.25
C ILE A 229 8.58 -9.15 -6.00
N LEU A 230 7.40 -8.93 -5.43
CA LEU A 230 6.47 -7.91 -5.90
C LEU A 230 7.09 -6.50 -5.78
N SER A 231 6.56 -5.57 -6.55
CA SER A 231 6.86 -4.15 -6.38
C SER A 231 5.70 -3.45 -5.67
N ASN A 232 6.01 -2.65 -4.64
CA ASN A 232 5.05 -1.72 -4.05
C ASN A 232 4.88 -0.45 -4.92
N TYR A 233 5.78 -0.21 -5.87
CA TYR A 233 5.60 0.81 -6.89
C TYR A 233 4.69 0.25 -8.00
N THR A 234 3.43 0.70 -8.02
CA THR A 234 2.37 0.19 -8.90
C THR A 234 1.75 1.33 -9.72
N PRO A 235 2.54 2.01 -10.61
CA PRO A 235 2.08 3.19 -11.35
C PRO A 235 0.94 2.88 -12.33
N ASP A 236 0.66 1.61 -12.57
CA ASP A 236 -0.40 1.13 -13.46
C ASP A 236 -1.59 0.53 -12.68
N CYS A 237 -1.70 0.82 -11.37
CA CYS A 237 -2.85 0.48 -10.52
C CYS A 237 -3.51 1.77 -10.03
N ILE A 238 -4.16 2.50 -10.92
CA ILE A 238 -4.54 3.89 -10.75
C ILE A 238 -6.01 4.07 -10.41
N VAL A 239 -6.25 4.91 -9.41
CA VAL A 239 -7.56 5.46 -9.07
C VAL A 239 -7.54 6.97 -9.23
N GLU A 240 -8.58 7.51 -9.85
CA GLU A 240 -8.86 8.94 -9.92
C GLU A 240 -10.09 9.27 -9.07
N ALA A 241 -10.04 10.36 -8.33
CA ALA A 241 -11.19 10.94 -7.65
C ALA A 241 -11.21 12.47 -7.82
N HIS A 242 -12.39 13.04 -7.91
CA HIS A 242 -12.55 14.49 -7.98
C HIS A 242 -13.86 14.97 -7.34
N ALA A 243 -13.88 16.26 -6.99
CA ALA A 243 -15.08 17.01 -6.66
C ALA A 243 -15.11 18.28 -7.48
N GLU A 244 -16.31 18.69 -7.93
CA GLU A 244 -16.51 19.83 -8.82
C GLU A 244 -17.81 20.57 -8.46
N CYS A 245 -17.77 21.90 -8.52
CA CYS A 245 -18.99 22.72 -8.45
C CYS A 245 -18.84 23.99 -9.30
N ASP A 246 -19.95 24.70 -9.53
CA ASP A 246 -19.88 26.04 -10.09
C ASP A 246 -19.19 26.98 -9.09
N ILE A 247 -18.39 27.93 -9.57
CA ILE A 247 -17.65 28.87 -8.69
C ILE A 247 -18.59 29.63 -7.76
N LYS A 248 -19.75 30.06 -8.27
CA LYS A 248 -20.78 30.79 -7.47
C LYS A 248 -21.29 29.99 -6.26
N ASP A 249 -21.24 28.65 -6.34
CA ASP A 249 -21.72 27.75 -5.30
C ASP A 249 -20.59 27.26 -4.36
N LEU A 250 -19.36 27.74 -4.60
CA LEU A 250 -18.17 27.25 -3.88
C LEU A 250 -18.18 27.68 -2.42
N ILE A 251 -18.58 28.94 -2.14
CA ILE A 251 -18.58 29.46 -0.78
C ILE A 251 -19.77 30.43 -0.60
N ASP A 252 -20.38 30.41 0.58
CA ASP A 252 -21.44 31.31 1.02
C ASP A 252 -21.04 31.87 2.40
N ILE A 253 -20.06 32.78 2.39
CA ILE A 253 -19.60 33.50 3.58
C ILE A 253 -19.59 34.97 3.27
N GLU A 254 -20.30 35.75 4.11
CA GLU A 254 -20.39 37.21 3.97
C GLU A 254 -18.99 37.84 3.95
N GLY A 255 -18.76 38.70 2.95
CA GLY A 255 -17.48 39.40 2.77
C GLY A 255 -16.38 38.59 2.03
N ILE A 256 -16.67 37.38 1.53
CA ILE A 256 -15.73 36.60 0.71
C ILE A 256 -16.40 36.26 -0.63
N GLU A 257 -15.84 36.80 -1.71
CA GLU A 257 -16.27 36.47 -3.07
C GLU A 257 -15.79 35.09 -3.50
N SER A 258 -16.72 34.26 -4.00
CA SER A 258 -16.44 32.90 -4.46
C SER A 258 -15.30 32.82 -5.51
N GLU A 259 -15.26 33.80 -6.43
CA GLU A 259 -14.18 33.86 -7.43
C GLU A 259 -12.80 34.13 -6.83
N GLU A 260 -12.73 35.04 -5.83
CA GLU A 260 -11.46 35.33 -5.15
C GLU A 260 -11.00 34.11 -4.34
N PHE A 261 -11.92 33.46 -3.65
CA PHE A 261 -11.65 32.23 -2.93
C PHE A 261 -11.13 31.13 -3.86
N ALA A 262 -11.82 30.90 -5.00
CA ALA A 262 -11.40 29.90 -6.00
C ALA A 262 -9.98 30.16 -6.52
N LYS A 263 -9.66 31.42 -6.84
CA LYS A 263 -8.32 31.83 -7.30
C LYS A 263 -7.24 31.57 -6.24
N LYS A 264 -7.51 31.96 -4.98
CA LYS A 264 -6.57 31.72 -3.87
C LYS A 264 -6.35 30.24 -3.61
N MET A 265 -7.44 29.45 -3.65
CA MET A 265 -7.37 28.01 -3.48
C MET A 265 -6.53 27.37 -4.60
N LYS A 266 -6.83 27.70 -5.87
CA LYS A 266 -6.02 27.22 -6.99
C LYS A 266 -4.54 27.56 -6.82
N TYR A 267 -4.24 28.80 -6.43
CA TYR A 267 -2.85 29.22 -6.22
C TYR A 267 -2.15 28.41 -5.12
N ALA A 268 -2.87 28.04 -4.05
CA ALA A 268 -2.32 27.17 -3.00
C ALA A 268 -1.97 25.76 -3.50
N PHE A 269 -2.77 25.20 -4.43
CA PHE A 269 -2.44 23.94 -5.12
C PHE A 269 -1.25 24.10 -6.05
N ASP A 270 -1.18 25.20 -6.81
CA ASP A 270 -0.06 25.49 -7.71
C ASP A 270 1.27 25.64 -6.96
N ILE A 271 1.26 26.27 -5.77
CA ILE A 271 2.42 26.32 -4.88
C ILE A 271 2.89 24.91 -4.51
N ALA A 272 1.96 24.00 -4.17
CA ALA A 272 2.31 22.63 -3.83
C ALA A 272 2.87 21.82 -5.03
N LYS A 273 2.64 22.26 -6.26
CA LYS A 273 3.27 21.68 -7.47
C LYS A 273 4.71 22.15 -7.67
N VAL A 274 5.03 23.38 -7.27
CA VAL A 274 6.33 23.99 -7.61
C VAL A 274 7.33 24.03 -6.45
N ASP A 275 6.83 24.03 -5.19
CA ASP A 275 7.66 24.04 -3.98
C ASP A 275 7.63 22.70 -3.27
N ILE A 276 8.80 22.08 -3.14
CA ILE A 276 8.96 20.75 -2.54
C ILE A 276 8.55 20.72 -1.06
N ASN A 277 8.83 21.77 -0.29
CA ASN A 277 8.48 21.82 1.13
C ASN A 277 6.95 21.82 1.29
N ARG A 278 6.27 22.57 0.42
CA ARG A 278 4.82 22.60 0.41
C ARG A 278 4.22 21.30 -0.15
N ALA A 279 4.81 20.71 -1.19
CA ALA A 279 4.38 19.43 -1.75
C ALA A 279 4.41 18.30 -0.71
N VAL A 280 5.49 18.16 0.05
CA VAL A 280 5.63 17.14 1.10
C VAL A 280 4.56 17.33 2.18
N THR A 281 4.35 18.55 2.66
CA THR A 281 3.32 18.85 3.67
C THR A 281 1.90 18.62 3.13
N HIS A 282 1.66 18.96 1.87
CA HIS A 282 0.37 18.76 1.19
C HIS A 282 0.04 17.27 1.04
N ASN A 283 1.01 16.50 0.55
CA ASN A 283 0.84 15.06 0.35
C ASN A 283 0.70 14.30 1.68
N LYS A 284 1.41 14.74 2.76
CA LYS A 284 1.17 14.20 4.12
C LYS A 284 -0.28 14.39 4.54
N GLY A 285 -0.87 15.56 4.24
CA GLY A 285 -2.28 15.81 4.52
C GLY A 285 -3.23 14.88 3.74
N ILE A 286 -2.89 14.54 2.49
CA ILE A 286 -3.63 13.54 1.70
C ILE A 286 -3.50 12.16 2.35
N MET A 287 -2.29 11.77 2.77
CA MET A 287 -2.04 10.48 3.39
C MET A 287 -2.75 10.32 4.74
N ASN A 288 -2.98 11.39 5.51
CA ASN A 288 -3.76 11.32 6.75
C ASN A 288 -5.12 10.62 6.55
N GLY A 289 -5.84 10.95 5.49
CA GLY A 289 -7.12 10.33 5.17
C GLY A 289 -6.98 8.91 4.60
N ILE A 290 -6.03 8.71 3.70
CA ILE A 290 -5.78 7.42 3.06
C ILE A 290 -5.37 6.38 4.11
N ASP A 291 -4.37 6.68 4.93
CA ASP A 291 -3.86 5.75 5.95
C ASP A 291 -4.89 5.41 7.00
N ALA A 292 -5.69 6.38 7.44
CA ALA A 292 -6.75 6.12 8.41
C ALA A 292 -7.79 5.11 7.89
N ILE A 293 -8.13 5.14 6.60
CA ILE A 293 -9.02 4.18 5.96
C ILE A 293 -8.31 2.84 5.76
N LEU A 294 -7.06 2.83 5.32
CA LEU A 294 -6.28 1.62 5.08
C LEU A 294 -6.11 0.80 6.37
N ILE A 295 -5.82 1.46 7.49
CA ILE A 295 -5.72 0.79 8.80
C ILE A 295 -7.09 0.24 9.20
N ALA A 296 -8.17 1.04 9.09
CA ALA A 296 -9.52 0.60 9.42
C ALA A 296 -10.00 -0.60 8.59
N THR A 297 -9.53 -0.74 7.35
CA THR A 297 -9.89 -1.81 6.41
C THR A 297 -8.85 -2.94 6.34
N GLY A 298 -7.81 -2.89 7.19
CA GLY A 298 -6.79 -3.93 7.28
C GLY A 298 -5.88 -4.04 6.06
N ASN A 299 -5.73 -2.97 5.29
CA ASN A 299 -4.82 -2.88 4.16
C ASN A 299 -3.41 -2.47 4.61
N ASP A 300 -2.41 -2.78 3.79
CA ASP A 300 -1.01 -2.42 4.04
C ASP A 300 -0.76 -0.95 3.70
N PHE A 301 -0.97 -0.06 4.69
CA PHE A 301 -0.77 1.38 4.53
C PHE A 301 0.68 1.74 4.14
N ARG A 302 1.69 0.99 4.63
CA ARG A 302 3.10 1.27 4.31
C ARG A 302 3.43 0.98 2.85
N ALA A 303 2.86 -0.08 2.27
CA ALA A 303 3.02 -0.39 0.86
C ALA A 303 2.35 0.68 -0.02
N VAL A 304 1.17 1.15 0.39
CA VAL A 304 0.44 2.21 -0.32
C VAL A 304 1.17 3.55 -0.22
N GLU A 305 1.64 3.95 0.98
CA GLU A 305 2.46 5.16 1.15
C GLU A 305 3.70 5.13 0.26
N ALA A 306 4.47 4.04 0.28
CA ALA A 306 5.67 3.89 -0.54
C ALA A 306 5.35 4.05 -2.04
N GLY A 307 4.27 3.45 -2.51
CA GLY A 307 3.81 3.57 -3.90
C GLY A 307 3.38 4.98 -4.26
N ILE A 308 2.59 5.63 -3.42
CA ILE A 308 2.06 6.98 -3.65
C ILE A 308 3.18 8.02 -3.63
N HIS A 309 4.10 7.99 -2.64
CA HIS A 309 5.21 8.93 -2.59
C HIS A 309 6.20 8.73 -3.75
N SER A 310 6.41 7.48 -4.18
CA SER A 310 7.20 7.21 -5.40
C SER A 310 6.52 7.77 -6.65
N TYR A 311 5.20 7.68 -6.73
CA TYR A 311 4.41 8.24 -7.85
C TYR A 311 4.47 9.77 -7.87
N ALA A 312 4.49 10.43 -6.70
CA ALA A 312 4.67 11.89 -6.61
C ALA A 312 6.03 12.36 -7.18
N SER A 313 6.99 11.45 -7.38
CA SER A 313 8.32 11.71 -7.96
C SER A 313 8.48 11.21 -9.40
N LEU A 314 7.39 10.83 -10.08
CA LEU A 314 7.42 10.19 -11.40
C LEU A 314 8.17 11.03 -12.45
N ASN A 315 8.06 12.35 -12.39
CA ASN A 315 8.69 13.31 -13.30
C ASN A 315 10.09 13.76 -12.83
N SER A 316 10.80 12.94 -12.05
CA SER A 316 12.11 13.27 -11.47
C SER A 316 12.11 14.45 -10.49
N LYS A 317 10.92 14.92 -10.07
CA LYS A 317 10.70 15.95 -9.07
C LYS A 317 9.51 15.54 -8.20
N TYR A 318 9.64 15.70 -6.88
CA TYR A 318 8.54 15.45 -5.97
C TYR A 318 7.50 16.58 -6.06
N GLU A 319 6.27 16.26 -6.42
CA GLU A 319 5.20 17.20 -6.66
C GLU A 319 3.91 16.83 -5.88
N SER A 320 2.95 17.78 -5.83
CA SER A 320 1.61 17.51 -5.30
C SER A 320 0.92 16.38 -6.07
N LEU A 321 0.27 15.49 -5.33
CA LEU A 321 -0.57 14.41 -5.86
C LEU A 321 -1.94 14.90 -6.32
N SER A 322 -2.34 16.09 -5.90
CA SER A 322 -3.64 16.67 -6.23
C SER A 322 -3.52 17.89 -7.12
N GLU A 323 -4.59 18.19 -7.82
CA GLU A 323 -4.70 19.29 -8.78
C GLU A 323 -5.96 20.08 -8.54
N CYS A 324 -5.88 21.41 -8.75
CA CYS A 324 -7.02 22.31 -8.78
C CYS A 324 -7.10 22.98 -10.14
N THR A 325 -8.26 22.94 -10.77
CA THR A 325 -8.51 23.59 -12.06
C THR A 325 -9.74 24.50 -11.97
N ILE A 326 -9.67 25.60 -12.70
CA ILE A 326 -10.79 26.51 -12.93
C ILE A 326 -11.00 26.59 -14.43
N LEU A 327 -12.14 26.09 -14.92
CA LEU A 327 -12.48 26.06 -16.33
C LEU A 327 -14.01 26.24 -16.47
N ASP A 328 -14.44 27.06 -17.43
CA ASP A 328 -15.87 27.29 -17.73
C ASP A 328 -16.74 27.60 -16.49
N ASN A 329 -16.25 28.48 -15.61
CA ASN A 329 -16.85 28.84 -14.34
C ASN A 329 -17.03 27.69 -13.33
N LYS A 330 -16.33 26.57 -13.54
CA LYS A 330 -16.29 25.45 -12.60
C LYS A 330 -14.97 25.42 -11.85
N PHE A 331 -15.10 25.15 -10.55
CA PHE A 331 -13.98 24.83 -9.66
C PHE A 331 -13.92 23.32 -9.47
N ARG A 332 -12.80 22.72 -9.78
CA ARG A 332 -12.58 21.29 -9.62
C ARG A 332 -11.27 21.00 -8.88
N ILE A 333 -11.35 20.12 -7.92
CA ILE A 333 -10.18 19.48 -7.29
C ILE A 333 -10.16 18.00 -7.67
N SER A 334 -8.97 17.47 -7.91
CA SER A 334 -8.80 16.07 -8.30
C SER A 334 -7.54 15.48 -7.72
N ILE A 335 -7.54 14.16 -7.56
CA ILE A 335 -6.39 13.36 -7.18
C ILE A 335 -6.32 12.14 -8.09
N LYS A 336 -5.10 11.79 -8.51
CA LYS A 336 -4.83 10.59 -9.29
C LYS A 336 -3.62 9.88 -8.68
N ILE A 337 -3.84 8.68 -8.14
CA ILE A 337 -2.84 7.98 -7.34
C ILE A 337 -2.82 6.48 -7.64
N PRO A 338 -1.66 5.82 -7.50
CA PRO A 338 -1.61 4.37 -7.44
C PRO A 338 -2.18 3.89 -6.10
N LEU A 339 -3.13 2.96 -6.16
CA LEU A 339 -3.80 2.45 -4.98
C LEU A 339 -3.98 0.93 -5.08
N SER A 340 -3.05 0.18 -4.52
CA SER A 340 -3.07 -1.27 -4.47
C SER A 340 -3.66 -1.77 -3.15
N VAL A 341 -4.97 -1.96 -3.12
CA VAL A 341 -5.74 -2.39 -1.94
C VAL A 341 -6.55 -3.65 -2.24
N GLY A 342 -7.11 -4.26 -1.21
CA GLY A 342 -8.01 -5.39 -1.34
C GLY A 342 -9.06 -5.42 -0.25
N THR A 343 -10.19 -6.06 -0.54
CA THR A 343 -11.29 -6.31 0.40
C THR A 343 -11.30 -7.75 0.89
N VAL A 344 -10.40 -8.59 0.36
CA VAL A 344 -10.26 -10.01 0.74
C VAL A 344 -8.80 -10.37 1.00
N GLY A 345 -8.58 -11.32 1.91
CA GLY A 345 -7.24 -11.81 2.28
C GLY A 345 -6.55 -10.97 3.36
N GLY A 346 -5.36 -11.40 3.78
CA GLY A 346 -4.63 -10.76 4.88
C GLY A 346 -5.39 -10.82 6.22
N ILE A 347 -5.51 -9.70 6.92
CA ILE A 347 -6.21 -9.60 8.21
C ILE A 347 -7.72 -9.33 8.07
N THR A 348 -8.24 -9.18 6.86
CA THR A 348 -9.66 -8.86 6.60
C THR A 348 -10.61 -9.89 7.20
N ASP A 349 -10.21 -11.15 7.23
CA ASP A 349 -10.99 -12.24 7.82
C ASP A 349 -10.73 -12.48 9.31
N LEU A 350 -9.66 -11.93 9.85
CA LEU A 350 -9.23 -12.17 11.22
C LEU A 350 -9.70 -11.10 12.19
N HIS A 351 -9.61 -9.81 11.82
CA HIS A 351 -9.87 -8.71 12.72
C HIS A 351 -11.36 -8.31 12.70
N PRO A 352 -12.10 -8.41 13.83
CA PRO A 352 -13.54 -8.11 13.84
C PRO A 352 -13.90 -6.69 13.40
N LEU A 353 -13.10 -5.67 13.79
CA LEU A 353 -13.35 -4.28 13.37
C LEU A 353 -13.05 -4.04 11.90
N VAL A 354 -12.10 -4.77 11.30
CA VAL A 354 -11.87 -4.72 9.85
C VAL A 354 -13.08 -5.26 9.10
N LYS A 355 -13.64 -6.40 9.52
CA LYS A 355 -14.90 -6.92 8.95
C LYS A 355 -16.04 -5.91 9.05
N LEU A 356 -16.19 -5.29 10.24
CA LEU A 356 -17.19 -4.25 10.44
C LEU A 356 -16.96 -3.06 9.51
N SER A 357 -15.71 -2.60 9.34
CA SER A 357 -15.37 -1.50 8.43
C SER A 357 -15.76 -1.81 6.99
N LEU A 358 -15.46 -3.00 6.50
CA LEU A 358 -15.84 -3.43 5.15
C LEU A 358 -17.36 -3.50 5.00
N GLN A 359 -18.09 -4.00 6.00
CA GLN A 359 -19.57 -3.99 6.01
C GLN A 359 -20.15 -2.56 5.99
N ILE A 360 -19.57 -1.61 6.74
CA ILE A 360 -19.98 -0.19 6.74
C ILE A 360 -19.77 0.42 5.34
N LEU A 361 -18.71 0.01 4.64
CA LEU A 361 -18.41 0.46 3.28
C LEU A 361 -19.19 -0.29 2.20
N ASP A 362 -19.99 -1.29 2.57
CA ASP A 362 -20.74 -2.14 1.64
C ASP A 362 -19.82 -2.88 0.64
N SER A 363 -18.73 -3.46 1.19
CA SER A 363 -17.68 -4.19 0.45
C SER A 363 -17.58 -5.64 0.89
#